data_c2ec47f6d46a08823e21cd200c73621f
#
_entry.id   c2ec47f6d46a08823e21cd200c73621f
#
_cell.length_a   1.000
_cell.length_b   1.000
_cell.length_c   1.000
_cell.angle_alpha   90.00
_cell.angle_beta   90.00
_cell.angle_gamma   90.00
#
_symmetry.space_group_name_H-M   'P 1'
#
loop_
_entity.id
_entity.type
_entity.pdbx_description
1 polymer ?
#
loop_
_entity_poly.entity_id
_entity_poly.type
_entity_poly.pdbx_seq_one_letter_code
_entity_poly.pdbx_strand_id
1 'polypeptide(L)'
;MNKQYISNDLADKTLHLKLMNMRKSIILLAFILGGFTVANAQSVVEGTKLTDNWSVGVNAGGVTPLTHSAFFKGMRPTFGVGVSKQLTPIFGLGFQGMGYINTTSSKTAFDASDVSVLGKVNLMNLFASYTGEPRLFEVEAVAGMGWLHYYVNGDGDQNSWSTRLGLNFNFNLGESKAWTLGIKPAIVYDMQGLSLIHI
;
A
#
# COMPACT_ATOMS: atom_id res chain seq x y z
N MET A 1 42.33 26.90 18.65
CA MET A 1 40.85 26.93 18.61
C MET A 1 40.42 26.74 17.17
N ASN A 2 40.11 25.53 16.65
CA ASN A 2 39.35 25.35 15.39
C ASN A 2 39.22 23.90 14.86
N LYS A 3 39.89 22.90 15.45
CA LYS A 3 39.72 21.53 14.95
C LYS A 3 38.40 20.88 15.40
N GLN A 4 37.90 21.23 16.56
CA GLN A 4 36.66 20.66 17.13
C GLN A 4 35.39 21.24 16.48
N TYR A 5 35.44 22.50 16.06
CA TYR A 5 34.33 23.16 15.38
C TYR A 5 34.10 22.60 13.95
N ILE A 6 35.19 22.35 13.22
CA ILE A 6 35.17 21.77 11.88
C ILE A 6 34.73 20.31 11.93
N SER A 7 35.09 19.55 12.97
CA SER A 7 34.66 18.17 13.17
C SER A 7 33.16 18.06 13.43
N ASN A 8 32.62 18.97 14.21
CA ASN A 8 31.18 18.97 14.52
C ASN A 8 30.34 19.41 13.31
N ASP A 9 30.79 20.39 12.51
CA ASP A 9 30.12 20.84 11.29
C ASP A 9 30.13 19.74 10.20
N LEU A 10 31.23 18.98 10.08
CA LEU A 10 31.31 17.82 9.19
C LEU A 10 30.44 16.66 9.66
N ALA A 11 30.36 16.41 10.95
CA ALA A 11 29.51 15.37 11.51
C ALA A 11 28.01 15.71 11.30
N ASP A 12 27.63 16.96 11.49
CA ASP A 12 26.27 17.44 11.30
C ASP A 12 25.86 17.41 9.81
N LYS A 13 26.76 17.83 8.92
CA LYS A 13 26.53 17.72 7.45
C LYS A 13 26.46 16.26 6.99
N THR A 14 27.25 15.38 7.57
CA THR A 14 27.20 13.95 7.25
C THR A 14 25.93 13.30 7.78
N LEU A 15 25.49 13.70 8.96
CA LEU A 15 24.23 13.26 9.54
C LEU A 15 23.05 13.79 8.74
N HIS A 16 23.05 15.07 8.36
CA HIS A 16 22.04 15.66 7.48
C HIS A 16 21.98 15.01 6.10
N LEU A 17 23.15 14.71 5.49
CA LEU A 17 23.23 13.97 4.22
C LEU A 17 22.74 12.53 4.36
N LYS A 18 23.03 11.88 5.49
CA LYS A 18 22.57 10.51 5.79
C LYS A 18 21.07 10.48 6.05
N LEU A 19 20.54 11.48 6.77
CA LEU A 19 19.09 11.66 6.96
C LEU A 19 18.37 12.06 5.66
N MET A 20 18.98 12.91 4.84
CA MET A 20 18.45 13.28 3.52
C MET A 20 18.47 12.10 2.54
N ASN A 21 19.50 11.27 2.57
CA ASN A 21 19.55 10.04 1.77
C ASN A 21 18.61 8.95 2.31
N MET A 22 18.36 8.88 3.60
CA MET A 22 17.31 8.03 4.16
C MET A 22 15.90 8.50 3.75
N ARG A 23 15.66 9.80 3.67
CA ARG A 23 14.39 10.38 3.17
C ARG A 23 14.15 10.13 1.68
N LYS A 24 15.20 9.93 0.88
CA LYS A 24 15.12 9.75 -0.58
C LYS A 24 14.89 8.30 -1.02
N SER A 25 14.81 7.33 -0.11
CA SER A 25 14.92 5.91 -0.48
C SER A 25 13.81 5.02 0.06
N ILE A 26 12.73 5.55 0.60
CA ILE A 26 11.63 4.70 1.06
C ILE A 26 10.59 4.56 -0.04
N ILE A 27 10.98 3.78 -1.03
CA ILE A 27 10.02 3.18 -1.94
C ILE A 27 9.63 1.84 -1.32
N LEU A 28 8.41 1.79 -0.87
CA LEU A 28 7.86 0.60 -0.30
C LEU A 28 7.18 -0.22 -1.41
N LEU A 29 7.84 -1.28 -1.85
CA LEU A 29 7.18 -2.33 -2.63
C LEU A 29 6.37 -3.16 -1.64
N ALA A 30 5.06 -2.97 -1.61
CA ALA A 30 4.17 -3.87 -0.89
C ALA A 30 3.96 -5.12 -1.74
N PHE A 31 4.84 -6.10 -1.58
CA PHE A 31 4.64 -7.44 -2.12
C PHE A 31 3.85 -8.22 -1.09
N ILE A 32 2.57 -8.40 -1.36
CA ILE A 32 1.71 -9.20 -0.51
C ILE A 32 1.88 -10.65 -0.92
N LEU A 33 2.90 -11.32 -0.38
CA LEU A 33 2.98 -12.77 -0.41
C LEU A 33 1.94 -13.31 0.60
N GLY A 34 0.78 -13.68 0.08
CA GLY A 34 -0.27 -14.30 0.89
C GLY A 34 -1.16 -13.33 1.66
N GLY A 35 -1.47 -12.17 1.09
CA GLY A 35 -2.53 -11.33 1.63
C GLY A 35 -3.89 -12.00 1.43
N PHE A 36 -4.46 -12.53 2.49
CA PHE A 36 -5.84 -12.99 2.49
C PHE A 36 -6.73 -11.77 2.63
N THR A 37 -7.44 -11.42 1.58
CA THR A 37 -8.55 -10.48 1.69
C THR A 37 -9.81 -11.31 1.82
N VAL A 38 -10.37 -11.35 3.02
CA VAL A 38 -11.74 -11.79 3.19
C VAL A 38 -12.59 -10.57 2.88
N ALA A 39 -13.07 -10.48 1.66
CA ALA A 39 -14.04 -9.49 1.27
C ALA A 39 -15.38 -10.19 1.11
N ASN A 40 -16.42 -9.65 1.71
CA ASN A 40 -17.77 -9.89 1.24
C ASN A 40 -17.86 -9.15 -0.10
N ALA A 41 -17.47 -9.82 -1.18
CA ALA A 41 -17.68 -9.31 -2.52
C ALA A 41 -19.15 -9.53 -2.85
N GLN A 42 -19.84 -8.46 -3.10
CA GLN A 42 -21.17 -8.55 -3.68
C GLN A 42 -21.00 -9.02 -5.12
N SER A 43 -21.57 -10.18 -5.42
CA SER A 43 -21.28 -10.95 -6.64
C SER A 43 -21.84 -10.33 -7.92
N VAL A 44 -22.72 -9.38 -7.82
CA VAL A 44 -23.34 -8.68 -8.95
C VAL A 44 -23.39 -7.21 -8.61
N VAL A 45 -23.11 -6.33 -9.58
CA VAL A 45 -23.39 -4.90 -9.38
C VAL A 45 -24.90 -4.73 -9.41
N GLU A 46 -25.51 -4.85 -8.24
CA GLU A 46 -26.95 -4.73 -8.05
C GLU A 46 -27.30 -3.33 -7.59
N GLY A 47 -28.12 -2.66 -8.40
CA GLY A 47 -28.68 -1.37 -8.04
C GLY A 47 -27.71 -0.19 -8.16
N THR A 48 -28.26 0.99 -7.95
CA THR A 48 -27.56 2.29 -8.03
C THR A 48 -27.60 3.04 -6.70
N LYS A 49 -28.10 2.41 -5.63
CA LYS A 49 -28.20 3.05 -4.32
C LYS A 49 -26.82 3.22 -3.68
N LEU A 50 -26.70 4.23 -2.85
CA LEU A 50 -25.44 4.48 -2.12
C LEU A 50 -25.04 3.31 -1.23
N THR A 51 -25.98 2.53 -0.73
CA THR A 51 -25.79 1.37 0.14
C THR A 51 -25.35 0.10 -0.57
N ASP A 52 -25.48 0.04 -1.90
CA ASP A 52 -25.23 -1.16 -2.67
C ASP A 52 -23.75 -1.31 -3.05
N ASN A 53 -23.32 -2.55 -3.33
CA ASN A 53 -21.99 -2.89 -3.90
C ASN A 53 -20.78 -2.51 -3.02
N TRP A 54 -20.96 -2.59 -1.72
CA TRP A 54 -19.85 -2.41 -0.77
C TRP A 54 -19.15 -3.73 -0.46
N SER A 55 -17.86 -3.65 -0.29
CA SER A 55 -17.04 -4.75 0.21
C SER A 55 -16.09 -4.29 1.30
N VAL A 56 -15.87 -5.16 2.28
CA VAL A 56 -14.92 -4.94 3.38
C VAL A 56 -13.88 -6.05 3.33
N GLY A 57 -12.63 -5.71 3.55
CA GLY A 57 -11.56 -6.70 3.52
C GLY A 57 -10.47 -6.43 4.52
N VAL A 58 -9.77 -7.49 4.89
CA VAL A 58 -8.54 -7.43 5.68
C VAL A 58 -7.37 -7.83 4.78
N ASN A 59 -6.24 -7.17 5.00
CA ASN A 59 -5.01 -7.42 4.22
C ASN A 59 -3.89 -7.77 5.19
N ALA A 60 -3.06 -8.73 4.82
CA ALA A 60 -1.82 -9.06 5.51
C ALA A 60 -0.73 -9.31 4.48
N GLY A 61 0.51 -8.96 4.77
CA GLY A 61 1.58 -9.15 3.81
C GLY A 61 2.93 -8.64 4.29
N GLY A 62 3.79 -8.31 3.34
CA GLY A 62 5.10 -7.75 3.61
C GLY A 62 5.39 -6.54 2.73
N VAL A 63 6.14 -5.61 3.28
CA VAL A 63 6.63 -4.43 2.58
C VAL A 63 8.15 -4.41 2.63
N THR A 64 8.78 -4.07 1.53
CA THR A 64 10.23 -3.95 1.44
C THR A 64 10.63 -2.72 0.65
N PRO A 65 11.70 -1.99 1.06
CA PRO A 65 12.26 -0.92 0.25
C PRO A 65 12.80 -1.47 -1.07
N LEU A 66 12.55 -0.77 -2.19
CA LEU A 66 13.07 -1.16 -3.51
C LEU A 66 14.55 -0.87 -3.68
N THR A 67 15.10 0.05 -2.87
CA THR A 67 16.48 0.51 -3.02
C THR A 67 17.33 0.11 -1.83
N HIS A 68 18.58 -0.28 -2.11
CA HIS A 68 19.67 -0.49 -1.14
C HIS A 68 19.48 -1.62 -0.12
N SER A 69 18.52 -2.53 -0.29
CA SER A 69 18.39 -3.69 0.59
C SER A 69 18.12 -4.98 -0.20
N ALA A 70 18.59 -6.10 0.35
CA ALA A 70 18.15 -7.41 -0.13
C ALA A 70 16.65 -7.54 0.10
N PHE A 71 15.90 -7.85 -0.94
CA PHE A 71 14.43 -7.85 -0.97
C PHE A 71 13.79 -8.52 0.26
N PHE A 72 14.18 -9.76 0.56
CA PHE A 72 13.61 -10.49 1.70
C PHE A 72 14.18 -10.08 3.06
N LYS A 73 15.43 -9.63 3.10
CA LYS A 73 16.09 -9.24 4.37
C LYS A 73 15.55 -7.94 4.94
N GLY A 74 15.11 -7.03 4.07
CA GLY A 74 14.51 -5.75 4.44
C GLY A 74 12.98 -5.79 4.58
N MET A 75 12.35 -6.96 4.39
CA MET A 75 10.90 -7.10 4.42
C MET A 75 10.36 -6.94 5.84
N ARG A 76 9.30 -6.14 5.97
CA ARG A 76 8.56 -5.92 7.22
C ARG A 76 7.12 -6.38 7.06
N PRO A 77 6.56 -7.03 8.09
CA PRO A 77 5.16 -7.39 8.08
C PRO A 77 4.27 -6.16 7.98
N THR A 78 3.18 -6.28 7.26
CA THR A 78 2.15 -5.26 7.16
C THR A 78 0.79 -5.88 7.27
N PHE A 79 -0.13 -5.15 7.86
CA PHE A 79 -1.53 -5.52 7.87
C PHE A 79 -2.40 -4.28 7.64
N GLY A 80 -3.63 -4.50 7.25
CA GLY A 80 -4.54 -3.41 7.01
C GLY A 80 -5.98 -3.85 6.82
N VAL A 81 -6.83 -2.85 6.77
CA VAL A 81 -8.24 -3.01 6.48
C VAL A 81 -8.62 -2.13 5.30
N GLY A 82 -9.62 -2.55 4.57
CA GLY A 82 -10.10 -1.76 3.44
C GLY A 82 -11.59 -1.90 3.26
N VAL A 83 -12.16 -0.84 2.75
CA VAL A 83 -13.57 -0.79 2.32
C VAL A 83 -13.57 -0.34 0.88
N SER A 84 -14.35 -0.99 0.04
CA SER A 84 -14.50 -0.56 -1.34
C SER A 84 -15.94 -0.62 -1.80
N LYS A 85 -16.26 0.23 -2.76
CA LYS A 85 -17.54 0.32 -3.41
C LYS A 85 -17.33 0.15 -4.91
N GLN A 86 -18.04 -0.80 -5.50
CA GLN A 86 -18.10 -0.93 -6.94
C GLN A 86 -19.13 0.07 -7.47
N LEU A 87 -18.70 0.96 -8.34
CA LEU A 87 -19.55 2.00 -8.94
C LEU A 87 -20.19 1.52 -10.24
N THR A 88 -19.42 0.79 -11.03
CA THR A 88 -19.86 0.14 -12.27
C THR A 88 -19.18 -1.23 -12.35
N PRO A 89 -19.56 -2.13 -13.26
CA PRO A 89 -18.85 -3.40 -13.44
C PRO A 89 -17.34 -3.25 -13.70
N ILE A 90 -16.91 -2.08 -14.18
CA ILE A 90 -15.51 -1.81 -14.53
C ILE A 90 -14.82 -0.97 -13.46
N PHE A 91 -15.50 0.04 -12.89
CA PHE A 91 -14.89 1.02 -11.99
C PHE A 91 -15.36 0.86 -10.55
N GLY A 92 -14.41 0.92 -9.62
CA GLY A 92 -14.65 0.94 -8.19
C GLY A 92 -13.80 1.99 -7.47
N LEU A 93 -14.23 2.35 -6.28
CA LEU A 93 -13.48 3.17 -5.34
C LEU A 93 -13.19 2.37 -4.08
N GLY A 94 -12.07 2.66 -3.43
CA GLY A 94 -11.68 2.02 -2.18
C GLY A 94 -11.03 2.99 -1.21
N PHE A 95 -11.17 2.67 0.08
CA PHE A 95 -10.42 3.27 1.17
C PHE A 95 -9.63 2.17 1.85
N GLN A 96 -8.38 2.40 2.14
CA GLN A 96 -7.50 1.40 2.74
C GLN A 96 -6.64 2.05 3.81
N GLY A 97 -6.61 1.42 5.00
CA GLY A 97 -5.65 1.73 6.05
C GLY A 97 -4.65 0.58 6.18
N MET A 98 -3.37 0.90 6.20
CA MET A 98 -2.27 -0.07 6.33
C MET A 98 -1.37 0.33 7.49
N GLY A 99 -0.93 -0.65 8.28
CA GLY A 99 0.10 -0.50 9.29
C GLY A 99 1.34 -1.32 8.93
N TYR A 100 2.50 -0.72 9.06
CA TYR A 100 3.80 -1.34 8.81
C TYR A 100 4.46 -1.64 10.15
N ILE A 101 4.61 -2.93 10.46
CA ILE A 101 5.07 -3.38 11.78
C ILE A 101 6.58 -3.17 11.88
N ASN A 102 6.99 -2.55 12.96
CA ASN A 102 8.39 -2.40 13.28
C ASN A 102 8.99 -3.72 13.78
N THR A 103 9.96 -4.23 13.04
CA THR A 103 10.69 -5.46 13.41
C THR A 103 12.01 -5.17 14.10
N THR A 104 12.36 -3.91 14.32
CA THR A 104 13.55 -3.49 15.06
C THR A 104 13.20 -3.28 16.53
N SER A 105 14.21 -3.27 17.40
CA SER A 105 14.04 -3.03 18.84
C SER A 105 13.73 -1.55 19.18
N SER A 106 13.08 -0.83 18.30
CA SER A 106 12.63 0.54 18.55
C SER A 106 11.42 0.56 19.49
N LYS A 107 11.14 1.72 20.07
CA LYS A 107 10.07 1.89 21.06
C LYS A 107 8.67 1.94 20.44
N THR A 108 8.55 1.98 19.11
CA THR A 108 7.26 2.06 18.41
C THR A 108 6.86 0.70 17.85
N ALA A 109 5.58 0.35 17.98
CA ALA A 109 5.03 -0.90 17.43
C ALA A 109 4.94 -0.84 15.90
N PHE A 110 4.78 0.35 15.35
CA PHE A 110 4.71 0.62 13.92
C PHE A 110 5.86 1.49 13.47
N ASP A 111 6.37 1.24 12.27
CA ASP A 111 7.28 2.17 11.59
C ASP A 111 6.51 3.28 10.90
N ALA A 112 5.41 2.92 10.28
CA ALA A 112 4.54 3.83 9.55
C ALA A 112 3.11 3.31 9.48
N SER A 113 2.20 4.21 9.21
CA SER A 113 0.83 3.90 8.79
C SER A 113 0.47 4.70 7.54
N ASP A 114 -0.38 4.11 6.69
CA ASP A 114 -0.84 4.73 5.44
C ASP A 114 -2.36 4.63 5.36
N VAL A 115 -2.99 5.73 5.03
CA VAL A 115 -4.43 5.79 4.75
C VAL A 115 -4.61 6.31 3.33
N SER A 116 -5.18 5.48 2.47
CA SER A 116 -5.24 5.73 1.03
C SER A 116 -6.65 5.68 0.48
N VAL A 117 -6.90 6.52 -0.51
CA VAL A 117 -8.07 6.45 -1.41
C VAL A 117 -7.60 5.82 -2.72
N LEU A 118 -8.33 4.82 -3.18
CA LEU A 118 -7.95 3.98 -4.30
C LEU A 118 -9.03 4.00 -5.38
N GLY A 119 -8.64 4.27 -6.62
CA GLY A 119 -9.42 3.95 -7.81
C GLY A 119 -9.09 2.53 -8.25
N LYS A 120 -10.09 1.76 -8.65
CA LYS A 120 -9.96 0.38 -9.11
C LYS A 120 -10.58 0.26 -10.50
N VAL A 121 -9.93 -0.49 -11.37
CA VAL A 121 -10.41 -0.78 -12.72
C VAL A 121 -10.35 -2.29 -12.94
N ASN A 122 -11.48 -2.95 -13.11
CA ASN A 122 -11.54 -4.35 -13.44
C ASN A 122 -11.15 -4.55 -14.92
N LEU A 123 -9.93 -5.05 -15.12
CA LEU A 123 -9.35 -5.22 -16.46
C LEU A 123 -10.06 -6.33 -17.25
N MET A 124 -10.55 -7.37 -16.57
CA MET A 124 -11.26 -8.45 -17.23
C MET A 124 -12.60 -7.97 -17.79
N ASN A 125 -13.32 -7.13 -17.04
CA ASN A 125 -14.58 -6.54 -17.50
C ASN A 125 -14.36 -5.45 -18.56
N LEU A 126 -13.23 -4.73 -18.48
CA LEU A 126 -12.87 -3.72 -19.47
C LEU A 126 -12.57 -4.32 -20.84
N PHE A 127 -11.77 -5.40 -20.89
CA PHE A 127 -11.29 -5.99 -22.14
C PHE A 127 -12.11 -7.17 -22.65
N ALA A 128 -12.74 -7.94 -21.76
CA ALA A 128 -13.48 -9.15 -22.11
C ALA A 128 -14.99 -9.04 -21.87
N SER A 129 -15.51 -7.81 -21.70
CA SER A 129 -16.90 -7.47 -21.41
C SER A 129 -17.41 -8.07 -20.09
N TYR A 130 -18.36 -7.42 -19.48
CA TYR A 130 -19.02 -7.91 -18.27
C TYR A 130 -20.07 -8.99 -18.62
N THR A 131 -20.00 -10.12 -17.94
CA THR A 131 -20.87 -11.29 -18.20
C THR A 131 -22.13 -11.33 -17.34
N GLY A 132 -22.39 -10.31 -16.52
CA GLY A 132 -23.52 -10.26 -15.59
C GLY A 132 -23.20 -10.87 -14.21
N GLU A 133 -22.15 -11.67 -14.10
CA GLU A 133 -21.68 -12.29 -12.87
C GLU A 133 -20.16 -12.13 -12.70
N PRO A 134 -19.64 -12.11 -11.46
CA PRO A 134 -18.21 -12.12 -11.21
C PRO A 134 -17.58 -13.39 -11.73
N ARG A 135 -16.43 -13.27 -12.35
CA ARG A 135 -15.63 -14.43 -12.76
C ARG A 135 -14.97 -15.08 -11.56
N LEU A 136 -14.61 -16.36 -11.71
CA LEU A 136 -13.80 -17.06 -10.70
C LEU A 136 -12.48 -16.33 -10.44
N PHE A 137 -11.87 -15.80 -11.50
CA PHE A 137 -10.62 -15.06 -11.45
C PHE A 137 -10.82 -13.70 -12.12
N GLU A 138 -10.38 -12.63 -11.44
CA GLU A 138 -10.43 -11.27 -11.94
C GLU A 138 -9.13 -10.54 -11.64
N VAL A 139 -8.75 -9.66 -12.56
CA VAL A 139 -7.60 -8.77 -12.40
C VAL A 139 -8.10 -7.33 -12.38
N GLU A 140 -7.71 -6.61 -11.32
CA GLU A 140 -8.00 -5.18 -11.18
C GLU A 140 -6.69 -4.39 -11.19
N ALA A 141 -6.64 -3.33 -11.97
CA ALA A 141 -5.64 -2.28 -11.79
C ALA A 141 -6.07 -1.34 -10.66
N VAL A 142 -5.12 -0.95 -9.83
CA VAL A 142 -5.37 -0.08 -8.69
C VAL A 142 -4.40 1.10 -8.73
N ALA A 143 -4.93 2.30 -8.59
CA ALA A 143 -4.16 3.51 -8.43
C ALA A 143 -4.78 4.38 -7.34
N GLY A 144 -3.96 5.06 -6.55
CA GLY A 144 -4.48 5.89 -5.48
C GLY A 144 -3.46 6.82 -4.86
N MET A 145 -3.97 7.64 -3.97
CA MET A 145 -3.19 8.55 -3.15
C MET A 145 -3.53 8.35 -1.69
N GLY A 146 -2.55 8.56 -0.83
CA GLY A 146 -2.72 8.38 0.60
C GLY A 146 -1.89 9.37 1.42
N TRP A 147 -2.15 9.30 2.70
CA TRP A 147 -1.39 9.99 3.72
C TRP A 147 -0.58 8.95 4.50
N LEU A 148 0.74 9.13 4.48
CA LEU A 148 1.72 8.28 5.10
C LEU A 148 2.28 8.98 6.34
N HIS A 149 2.17 8.32 7.48
CA HIS A 149 2.67 8.80 8.76
C HIS A 149 3.80 7.89 9.24
N TYR A 150 4.97 8.49 9.49
CA TYR A 150 6.14 7.80 10.01
C TYR A 150 6.29 8.07 11.50
N TYR A 151 6.43 7.00 12.29
CA TYR A 151 6.71 7.05 13.71
C TYR A 151 8.22 7.07 13.93
N VAL A 152 8.77 8.25 14.26
CA VAL A 152 10.22 8.44 14.42
C VAL A 152 10.55 8.62 15.90
N ASN A 153 11.38 7.72 16.44
CA ASN A 153 11.84 7.83 17.81
C ASN A 153 12.79 9.03 17.99
N GLY A 154 12.35 10.05 18.71
CA GLY A 154 13.21 11.13 19.21
C GLY A 154 13.23 12.42 18.40
N ASP A 155 12.90 12.41 17.11
CA ASP A 155 13.00 13.59 16.24
C ASP A 155 11.63 14.12 15.76
N GLY A 156 10.55 13.66 16.38
CA GLY A 156 9.18 13.97 15.98
C GLY A 156 8.69 13.17 14.78
N ASP A 157 7.40 12.89 14.78
CA ASP A 157 6.73 12.14 13.72
C ASP A 157 6.72 12.92 12.40
N GLN A 158 6.80 12.22 11.29
CA GLN A 158 6.82 12.81 9.96
C GLN A 158 5.62 12.37 9.14
N ASN A 159 5.07 13.31 8.38
CA ASN A 159 3.94 13.07 7.49
C ASN A 159 4.38 13.24 6.04
N SER A 160 3.83 12.45 5.15
CA SER A 160 4.07 12.52 3.73
C SER A 160 2.82 12.12 2.94
N TRP A 161 2.73 12.61 1.72
CA TRP A 161 1.77 12.06 0.77
C TRP A 161 2.33 10.81 0.12
N SER A 162 1.49 9.79 -0.05
CA SER A 162 1.83 8.57 -0.78
C SER A 162 1.05 8.46 -2.08
N THR A 163 1.65 7.80 -3.07
CA THR A 163 0.96 7.35 -4.27
C THR A 163 1.09 5.84 -4.35
N ARG A 164 0.01 5.16 -4.70
CA ARG A 164 -0.03 3.71 -4.83
C ARG A 164 -0.40 3.32 -6.24
N LEU A 165 0.35 2.38 -6.81
CA LEU A 165 0.04 1.72 -8.07
C LEU A 165 0.16 0.22 -7.88
N GLY A 166 -0.81 -0.55 -8.35
CA GLY A 166 -0.79 -1.99 -8.15
C GLY A 166 -1.78 -2.75 -9.00
N LEU A 167 -1.73 -4.06 -8.82
CA LEU A 167 -2.69 -5.00 -9.39
C LEU A 167 -3.29 -5.83 -8.28
N ASN A 168 -4.58 -6.15 -8.39
CA ASN A 168 -5.23 -7.13 -7.55
C ASN A 168 -5.57 -8.34 -8.41
N PHE A 169 -5.08 -9.50 -8.02
CA PHE A 169 -5.45 -10.79 -8.58
C PHE A 169 -6.47 -11.41 -7.64
N ASN A 170 -7.73 -11.34 -8.00
CA ASN A 170 -8.85 -11.73 -7.16
C ASN A 170 -9.37 -13.10 -7.57
N PHE A 171 -9.50 -13.99 -6.60
CA PHE A 171 -10.15 -15.32 -6.76
C PHE A 171 -11.46 -15.28 -5.99
N ASN A 172 -12.56 -15.27 -6.71
CA ASN A 172 -13.91 -15.21 -6.14
C ASN A 172 -14.38 -16.64 -5.84
N LEU A 173 -14.64 -16.92 -4.56
CA LEU A 173 -14.86 -18.25 -4.02
C LEU A 173 -16.33 -18.48 -3.65
N GLY A 174 -16.72 -19.77 -3.70
CA GLY A 174 -18.08 -20.20 -3.41
C GLY A 174 -19.05 -20.01 -4.57
N GLU A 175 -20.21 -20.61 -4.48
CA GLU A 175 -21.25 -20.49 -5.52
C GLU A 175 -21.78 -19.06 -5.67
N SER A 176 -22.00 -18.38 -4.55
CA SER A 176 -22.40 -16.96 -4.52
C SER A 176 -21.27 -16.01 -4.85
N LYS A 177 -20.00 -16.48 -4.92
CA LYS A 177 -18.79 -15.66 -5.11
C LYS A 177 -18.69 -14.48 -4.11
N ALA A 178 -19.28 -14.65 -2.93
CA ALA A 178 -19.31 -13.65 -1.87
C ALA A 178 -17.96 -13.47 -1.16
N TRP A 179 -17.05 -14.42 -1.33
CA TRP A 179 -15.72 -14.41 -0.73
C TRP A 179 -14.66 -14.21 -1.80
N THR A 180 -13.75 -13.30 -1.57
CA THR A 180 -12.62 -13.07 -2.48
C THR A 180 -11.31 -13.27 -1.75
N LEU A 181 -10.48 -14.14 -2.30
CA LEU A 181 -9.07 -14.26 -1.94
C LEU A 181 -8.25 -13.48 -2.96
N GLY A 182 -7.43 -12.53 -2.50
CA GLY A 182 -6.67 -11.67 -3.41
C GLY A 182 -5.16 -11.66 -3.13
N ILE A 183 -4.36 -11.65 -4.19
CA ILE A 183 -2.93 -11.33 -4.16
C ILE A 183 -2.80 -9.92 -4.74
N LYS A 184 -2.20 -9.00 -3.97
CA LYS A 184 -2.24 -7.56 -4.28
C LYS A 184 -0.85 -6.92 -4.29
N PRO A 185 0.00 -7.23 -5.28
CA PRO A 185 1.25 -6.52 -5.46
C PRO A 185 1.01 -5.05 -5.75
N ALA A 186 1.74 -4.18 -5.05
CA ALA A 186 1.64 -2.75 -5.25
C ALA A 186 2.96 -2.06 -4.95
N ILE A 187 3.21 -0.97 -5.63
CA ILE A 187 4.28 -0.02 -5.35
C ILE A 187 3.66 1.16 -4.64
N VAL A 188 4.22 1.51 -3.49
CA VAL A 188 3.87 2.72 -2.75
C VAL A 188 5.03 3.68 -2.82
N TYR A 189 4.76 4.86 -3.31
CA TYR A 189 5.73 5.92 -3.50
C TYR A 189 5.47 7.05 -2.51
N ASP A 190 6.52 7.44 -1.79
CA ASP A 190 6.51 8.60 -0.90
C ASP A 190 6.83 9.86 -1.70
N MET A 191 5.88 10.80 -1.80
CA MET A 191 5.99 11.98 -2.65
C MET A 191 6.95 13.05 -2.09
N GLN A 192 7.27 13.05 -0.80
CA GLN A 192 8.22 13.99 -0.22
C GLN A 192 9.67 13.51 -0.37
N GLY A 193 9.85 12.27 -0.62
CA GLY A 193 11.16 11.65 -0.83
C GLY A 193 11.59 11.60 -2.28
N LEU A 194 11.24 12.53 -3.16
CA LEU A 194 11.57 12.65 -4.60
C LEU A 194 12.74 11.77 -5.09
N SER A 195 12.66 10.49 -4.91
CA SER A 195 13.55 9.53 -5.54
C SER A 195 12.71 8.79 -6.58
N LEU A 196 12.91 9.16 -7.82
CA LEU A 196 12.42 8.40 -8.96
C LEU A 196 12.85 6.95 -8.81
N ILE A 197 11.89 6.06 -8.69
CA ILE A 197 12.15 4.63 -8.78
C ILE A 197 12.34 4.32 -10.24
N HIS A 198 13.52 3.93 -10.59
CA HIS A 198 13.68 3.10 -11.77
C HIS A 198 13.32 1.66 -11.34
N ILE A 199 12.20 1.18 -11.86
CA ILE A 199 11.82 -0.23 -11.88
C ILE A 199 12.79 -0.96 -12.80
#